data_4a4994f7aad4b4ec3fb63b29c5aa500a
#
_entry.id   4a4994f7aad4b4ec3fb63b29c5aa500a
#
_cell.length_a   1.000
_cell.length_b   1.000
_cell.length_c   1.000
_cell.angle_alpha   90.00
_cell.angle_beta   90.00
_cell.angle_gamma   90.00
#
_symmetry.space_group_name_H-M   'P 1'
#
loop_
_entity.id
_entity.type
_entity.pdbx_description
1 polymer ?
#
loop_
_entity_poly.entity_id
_entity_poly.type
_entity_poly.pdbx_seq_one_letter_code
_entity_poly.pdbx_strand_id
1 'polypeptide(L)'
;MSTHKLPGYGSTLRTARRLTEQAVRLVDRAVPGRMPDVEVVLTTERGMVDLMVAADIALAGHADRRALNRAVRQSRRTARDCQARAIPKPDGGVLVLIDADKHPTPGAFAVTLVHELVHAVQFSRRGVRERIVRDTRAALGVERQTGRQAREHVRLLKQEESEAYGCEHLADQLIPGATATATAAA
;
A
#
# COMPACT_ATOMS: atom_id res chain seq x y z
N MET A 1 -8.42 8.11 7.99
CA MET A 1 -7.24 7.49 8.62
C MET A 1 -7.61 6.88 9.96
N SER A 2 -7.22 5.66 10.22
CA SER A 2 -7.48 4.90 11.45
C SER A 2 -6.20 4.22 11.97
N THR A 3 -6.29 3.59 13.14
CA THR A 3 -5.22 2.76 13.73
C THR A 3 -5.75 1.36 14.00
N HIS A 4 -4.89 0.37 13.84
CA HIS A 4 -5.18 -1.01 14.18
C HIS A 4 -4.07 -1.58 15.08
N LYS A 5 -4.43 -2.02 16.28
CA LYS A 5 -3.51 -2.59 17.27
C LYS A 5 -2.31 -1.67 17.66
N LEU A 6 -2.53 -0.36 17.72
CA LEU A 6 -1.55 0.64 18.12
C LEU A 6 -2.03 1.42 19.36
N PRO A 7 -1.81 0.96 20.58
CA PRO A 7 -2.09 1.75 21.79
C PRO A 7 -1.04 2.87 21.98
N GLY A 8 -1.47 4.05 22.36
CA GLY A 8 -0.58 5.11 22.84
C GLY A 8 -0.04 6.14 21.83
N TYR A 9 -0.43 6.10 20.57
CA TYR A 9 0.12 6.95 19.48
C TYR A 9 -0.62 8.29 19.25
N GLY A 10 -1.22 8.91 20.25
CA GLY A 10 -2.11 10.06 20.06
C GLY A 10 -1.51 11.29 19.37
N SER A 11 -0.28 11.69 19.67
CA SER A 11 0.41 12.82 19.00
C SER A 11 0.85 12.45 17.58
N THR A 12 1.44 11.28 17.42
CA THR A 12 1.87 10.74 16.13
C THR A 12 0.68 10.60 15.17
N LEU A 13 -0.48 10.17 15.68
CA LEU A 13 -1.69 10.05 14.87
C LEU A 13 -2.20 11.38 14.33
N ARG A 14 -2.12 12.47 15.12
CA ARG A 14 -2.50 13.82 14.64
C ARG A 14 -1.59 14.29 13.51
N THR A 15 -0.29 14.12 13.67
CA THR A 15 0.71 14.46 12.65
C THR A 15 0.47 13.64 11.38
N ALA A 16 0.29 12.33 11.51
CA ALA A 16 0.03 11.44 10.39
C ALA A 16 -1.27 11.79 9.65
N ARG A 17 -2.35 12.15 10.35
CA ARG A 17 -3.61 12.60 9.72
C ARG A 17 -3.41 13.85 8.87
N ARG A 18 -2.76 14.87 9.43
CA ARG A 18 -2.47 16.12 8.72
C ARG A 18 -1.63 15.86 7.47
N LEU A 19 -0.57 15.06 7.59
CA LEU A 19 0.29 14.69 6.47
C LEU A 19 -0.50 13.91 5.40
N THR A 20 -1.38 13.00 5.81
CA THR A 20 -2.22 12.23 4.88
C THR A 20 -3.12 13.13 4.04
N GLU A 21 -3.81 14.09 4.67
CA GLU A 21 -4.66 15.03 3.93
C GLU A 21 -3.88 15.92 2.95
N GLN A 22 -2.68 16.33 3.32
CA GLN A 22 -1.80 17.12 2.46
C GLN A 22 -1.23 16.27 1.32
N ALA A 23 -0.77 15.05 1.60
CA ALA A 23 -0.20 14.12 0.64
C ALA A 23 -1.23 13.70 -0.42
N VAL A 24 -2.46 13.39 -0.01
CA VAL A 24 -3.56 13.05 -0.94
C VAL A 24 -3.75 14.18 -1.96
N ARG A 25 -3.88 15.44 -1.51
CA ARG A 25 -4.03 16.59 -2.41
C ARG A 25 -2.82 16.83 -3.30
N LEU A 26 -1.62 16.58 -2.80
CA LEU A 26 -0.37 16.75 -3.53
C LEU A 26 -0.24 15.72 -4.64
N VAL A 27 -0.40 14.45 -4.31
CA VAL A 27 -0.28 13.33 -5.26
C VAL A 27 -1.39 13.38 -6.31
N ASP A 28 -2.64 13.69 -5.93
CA ASP A 28 -3.76 13.83 -6.88
C ASP A 28 -3.51 14.90 -7.96
N ARG A 29 -2.77 15.96 -7.61
CA ARG A 29 -2.40 17.00 -8.57
C ARG A 29 -1.16 16.69 -9.40
N ALA A 30 -0.22 15.94 -8.84
CA ALA A 30 1.09 15.70 -9.45
C ALA A 30 1.14 14.45 -10.32
N VAL A 31 0.33 13.43 -10.00
CA VAL A 31 0.39 12.12 -10.64
C VAL A 31 -0.79 11.94 -11.60
N PRO A 32 -0.55 11.58 -12.87
CA PRO A 32 -1.63 11.35 -13.85
C PRO A 32 -2.56 10.20 -13.43
N GLY A 33 -3.84 10.50 -13.28
CA GLY A 33 -4.90 9.58 -12.85
C GLY A 33 -5.93 10.29 -12.00
N ARG A 34 -6.69 9.54 -11.24
CA ARG A 34 -7.66 10.06 -10.27
C ARG A 34 -7.40 9.42 -8.92
N MET A 35 -7.29 10.22 -7.88
CA MET A 35 -7.22 9.70 -6.52
C MET A 35 -8.55 9.04 -6.14
N PRO A 36 -8.57 7.75 -5.82
CA PRO A 36 -9.76 7.07 -5.32
C PRO A 36 -10.04 7.49 -3.87
N ASP A 37 -11.12 6.94 -3.28
CA ASP A 37 -11.28 7.00 -1.84
C ASP A 37 -10.18 6.17 -1.16
N VAL A 38 -9.39 6.83 -0.29
CA VAL A 38 -8.24 6.20 0.37
C VAL A 38 -8.45 6.09 1.87
N GLU A 39 -8.40 4.86 2.36
CA GLU A 39 -8.35 4.56 3.78
C GLU A 39 -6.91 4.26 4.20
N VAL A 40 -6.32 5.10 5.07
CA VAL A 40 -4.97 4.88 5.60
C VAL A 40 -5.07 4.31 7.02
N VAL A 41 -4.42 3.18 7.25
CA VAL A 41 -4.38 2.48 8.55
C VAL A 41 -2.94 2.36 9.02
N LEU A 42 -2.65 2.96 10.18
CA LEU A 42 -1.40 2.73 10.90
C LEU A 42 -1.53 1.45 11.73
N THR A 43 -0.52 0.61 11.67
CA THR A 43 -0.52 -0.68 12.38
C THR A 43 0.91 -1.12 12.72
N THR A 44 1.07 -2.29 13.32
CA THR A 44 2.35 -2.96 13.54
C THR A 44 2.57 -4.04 12.47
N GLU A 45 3.79 -4.61 12.39
CA GLU A 45 4.08 -5.76 11.50
C GLU A 45 3.01 -6.86 11.63
N ARG A 46 2.66 -7.24 12.87
CA ARG A 46 1.62 -8.25 13.11
C ARG A 46 0.25 -7.83 12.61
N GLY A 47 -0.12 -6.57 12.82
CA GLY A 47 -1.38 -6.02 12.35
C GLY A 47 -1.43 -5.92 10.81
N MET A 48 -0.28 -5.62 10.17
CA MET A 48 -0.13 -5.69 8.71
C MET A 48 -0.53 -7.06 8.17
N VAL A 49 -0.03 -8.16 8.77
CA VAL A 49 -0.37 -9.52 8.33
C VAL A 49 -1.86 -9.78 8.37
N ASP A 50 -2.52 -9.42 9.48
CA ASP A 50 -3.96 -9.65 9.64
C ASP A 50 -4.78 -8.86 8.61
N LEU A 51 -4.44 -7.59 8.41
CA LEU A 51 -5.15 -6.70 7.48
C LEU A 51 -4.88 -7.05 6.02
N MET A 52 -3.65 -7.41 5.65
CA MET A 52 -3.31 -7.88 4.29
C MET A 52 -4.10 -9.12 3.92
N VAL A 53 -4.16 -10.12 4.81
CA VAL A 53 -4.91 -11.36 4.59
C VAL A 53 -6.41 -11.06 4.45
N ALA A 54 -6.96 -10.22 5.32
CA ALA A 54 -8.37 -9.84 5.26
C ALA A 54 -8.70 -9.10 3.93
N ALA A 55 -7.84 -8.18 3.50
CA ALA A 55 -8.02 -7.43 2.27
C ALA A 55 -7.90 -8.32 1.03
N ASP A 56 -6.90 -9.21 0.99
CA ASP A 56 -6.71 -10.15 -0.13
C ASP A 56 -7.91 -11.12 -0.26
N ILE A 57 -8.47 -11.60 0.85
CA ILE A 57 -9.69 -12.43 0.87
C ILE A 57 -10.90 -11.63 0.37
N ALA A 58 -11.07 -10.40 0.87
CA ALA A 58 -12.18 -9.54 0.43
C ALA A 58 -12.12 -9.26 -1.07
N LEU A 59 -10.91 -9.05 -1.62
CA LEU A 59 -10.67 -8.80 -3.02
C LEU A 59 -10.90 -10.05 -3.90
N ALA A 60 -10.52 -11.23 -3.39
CA ALA A 60 -10.72 -12.50 -4.10
C ALA A 60 -12.16 -13.00 -4.05
N GLY A 61 -12.95 -12.55 -3.07
CA GLY A 61 -14.33 -12.96 -2.83
C GLY A 61 -14.45 -14.20 -1.93
N HIS A 62 -13.51 -15.14 -1.98
CA HIS A 62 -13.46 -16.27 -1.05
C HIS A 62 -12.05 -16.90 -1.03
N ALA A 63 -11.78 -17.73 -0.01
CA ALA A 63 -10.59 -18.55 0.05
C ALA A 63 -10.88 -19.85 0.84
N ASP A 64 -10.40 -20.99 0.34
CA ASP A 64 -10.43 -22.22 1.11
C ASP A 64 -9.39 -22.22 2.25
N ARG A 65 -9.46 -23.19 3.17
CA ARG A 65 -8.55 -23.26 4.31
C ARG A 65 -7.07 -23.38 3.91
N ARG A 66 -6.78 -24.08 2.79
CA ARG A 66 -5.39 -24.23 2.29
C ARG A 66 -4.88 -22.92 1.68
N ALA A 67 -5.73 -22.24 0.92
CA ALA A 67 -5.43 -20.91 0.36
C ALA A 67 -5.20 -19.88 1.49
N LEU A 68 -6.08 -19.86 2.49
CA LEU A 68 -5.92 -19.01 3.66
C LEU A 68 -4.57 -19.24 4.38
N ASN A 69 -4.22 -20.49 4.64
CA ASN A 69 -2.95 -20.82 5.27
C ASN A 69 -1.72 -20.41 4.42
N ARG A 70 -1.83 -20.48 3.08
CA ARG A 70 -0.78 -19.97 2.17
C ARG A 70 -0.68 -18.45 2.26
N ALA A 71 -1.83 -17.74 2.17
CA ALA A 71 -1.91 -16.29 2.28
C ALA A 71 -1.29 -15.76 3.58
N VAL A 72 -1.64 -16.36 4.72
CA VAL A 72 -1.05 -15.99 6.02
C VAL A 72 0.47 -16.17 6.02
N ARG A 73 0.99 -17.28 5.50
CA ARG A 73 2.45 -17.49 5.42
C ARG A 73 3.13 -16.49 4.51
N GLN A 74 2.53 -16.20 3.36
CA GLN A 74 3.07 -15.22 2.42
C GLN A 74 3.03 -13.80 3.02
N SER A 75 1.90 -13.39 3.61
CA SER A 75 1.76 -12.07 4.25
C SER A 75 2.75 -11.89 5.40
N ARG A 76 3.04 -12.94 6.19
CA ARG A 76 4.09 -12.88 7.22
C ARG A 76 5.48 -12.64 6.67
N ARG A 77 5.80 -13.22 5.50
CA ARG A 77 7.09 -12.96 4.83
C ARG A 77 7.15 -11.55 4.30
N THR A 78 6.11 -11.14 3.58
CA THR A 78 6.01 -9.79 3.01
C THR A 78 6.05 -8.71 4.09
N ALA A 79 5.32 -8.86 5.21
CA ALA A 79 5.26 -7.85 6.26
C ALA A 79 6.61 -7.59 6.97
N ARG A 80 7.52 -8.55 6.98
CA ARG A 80 8.87 -8.36 7.56
C ARG A 80 9.66 -7.31 6.80
N ASP A 81 9.59 -7.36 5.47
CA ASP A 81 10.39 -6.50 4.59
C ASP A 81 9.60 -5.29 4.09
N CYS A 82 8.27 -5.32 4.20
CA CYS A 82 7.37 -4.28 3.73
C CYS A 82 7.17 -3.20 4.81
N GLN A 83 7.36 -1.95 4.44
CA GLN A 83 7.10 -0.79 5.30
C GLN A 83 5.64 -0.34 5.23
N ALA A 84 5.04 -0.46 4.04
CA ALA A 84 3.65 -0.12 3.76
C ALA A 84 3.13 -0.94 2.57
N ARG A 85 1.82 -0.91 2.34
CA ARG A 85 1.21 -1.54 1.18
C ARG A 85 -0.11 -0.88 0.82
N ALA A 86 -0.28 -0.47 -0.44
CA ALA A 86 -1.57 -0.11 -1.01
C ALA A 86 -2.28 -1.36 -1.55
N ILE A 87 -3.57 -1.50 -1.25
CA ILE A 87 -4.41 -2.64 -1.65
C ILE A 87 -5.75 -2.09 -2.17
N PRO A 88 -6.17 -2.44 -3.41
CA PRO A 88 -7.49 -2.04 -3.88
C PRO A 88 -8.59 -2.73 -3.07
N LYS A 89 -9.65 -1.98 -2.72
CA LYS A 89 -10.83 -2.50 -2.00
C LYS A 89 -11.90 -2.94 -2.99
N PRO A 90 -12.79 -3.92 -2.65
CA PRO A 90 -13.87 -4.35 -3.54
C PRO A 90 -14.79 -3.23 -4.00
N ASP A 91 -15.02 -2.22 -3.18
CA ASP A 91 -15.90 -1.07 -3.43
C ASP A 91 -15.32 0.00 -4.38
N GLY A 92 -14.09 -0.16 -4.84
CA GLY A 92 -13.40 0.80 -5.72
C GLY A 92 -12.42 1.71 -4.98
N GLY A 93 -12.44 1.74 -3.65
CA GLY A 93 -11.47 2.45 -2.83
C GLY A 93 -10.12 1.73 -2.74
N VAL A 94 -9.21 2.31 -1.96
CA VAL A 94 -7.87 1.77 -1.67
C VAL A 94 -7.61 1.79 -0.17
N LEU A 95 -7.10 0.68 0.34
CA LEU A 95 -6.58 0.54 1.68
C LEU A 95 -5.05 0.71 1.63
N VAL A 96 -4.53 1.68 2.36
CA VAL A 96 -3.09 1.88 2.57
C VAL A 96 -2.73 1.47 3.99
N LEU A 97 -1.95 0.42 4.13
CA LEU A 97 -1.43 -0.08 5.40
C LEU A 97 -0.01 0.45 5.60
N ILE A 98 0.30 0.98 6.79
CA ILE A 98 1.63 1.49 7.12
C ILE A 98 2.05 0.91 8.47
N ASP A 99 3.23 0.28 8.50
CA ASP A 99 3.85 -0.21 9.73
C ASP A 99 4.46 0.97 10.50
N ALA A 100 3.83 1.36 11.60
CA ALA A 100 4.24 2.53 12.37
C ALA A 100 5.64 2.36 12.99
N ASP A 101 6.04 1.13 13.31
CA ASP A 101 7.33 0.84 13.95
C ASP A 101 8.51 1.05 12.98
N LYS A 102 8.25 0.97 11.68
CA LYS A 102 9.24 1.20 10.61
C LYS A 102 9.37 2.67 10.18
N HIS A 103 8.60 3.57 10.78
CA HIS A 103 8.56 5.00 10.45
C HIS A 103 8.89 5.88 11.68
N PRO A 104 10.15 5.91 12.13
CA PRO A 104 10.55 6.61 13.34
C PRO A 104 10.45 8.13 13.22
N THR A 105 10.42 8.67 12.00
CA THR A 105 10.36 10.11 11.74
C THR A 105 9.15 10.48 10.87
N PRO A 106 8.62 11.70 11.00
CA PRO A 106 7.59 12.20 10.09
C PRO A 106 8.05 12.26 8.62
N GLY A 107 9.35 12.45 8.37
CA GLY A 107 9.93 12.44 7.01
C GLY A 107 9.85 11.05 6.38
N ALA A 108 10.30 10.00 7.06
CA ALA A 108 10.20 8.63 6.60
C ALA A 108 8.73 8.23 6.32
N PHE A 109 7.82 8.62 7.23
CA PHE A 109 6.39 8.42 7.02
C PHE A 109 5.87 9.15 5.78
N ALA A 110 6.28 10.39 5.54
CA ALA A 110 5.83 11.18 4.39
C ALA A 110 6.29 10.55 3.05
N VAL A 111 7.53 10.06 2.97
CA VAL A 111 8.07 9.40 1.77
C VAL A 111 7.25 8.15 1.45
N THR A 112 7.10 7.24 2.41
CA THR A 112 6.32 6.02 2.24
C THR A 112 4.85 6.31 1.92
N LEU A 113 4.25 7.29 2.59
CA LEU A 113 2.87 7.69 2.32
C LEU A 113 2.68 8.19 0.88
N VAL A 114 3.59 9.02 0.38
CA VAL A 114 3.57 9.49 -1.02
C VAL A 114 3.67 8.30 -1.97
N HIS A 115 4.61 7.38 -1.75
CA HIS A 115 4.79 6.17 -2.53
C HIS A 115 3.49 5.35 -2.63
N GLU A 116 2.85 5.06 -1.51
CA GLU A 116 1.61 4.28 -1.46
C GLU A 116 0.40 5.02 -2.09
N LEU A 117 0.37 6.35 -1.99
CA LEU A 117 -0.66 7.15 -2.64
C LEU A 117 -0.49 7.20 -4.16
N VAL A 118 0.74 7.12 -4.68
CA VAL A 118 0.98 6.94 -6.13
C VAL A 118 0.38 5.61 -6.59
N HIS A 119 0.58 4.52 -5.86
CA HIS A 119 -0.08 3.25 -6.15
C HIS A 119 -1.61 3.36 -6.10
N ALA A 120 -2.16 4.14 -5.15
CA ALA A 120 -3.60 4.38 -5.11
C ALA A 120 -4.12 5.05 -6.40
N VAL A 121 -3.41 6.05 -6.92
CA VAL A 121 -3.74 6.68 -8.21
C VAL A 121 -3.58 5.68 -9.37
N GLN A 122 -2.52 4.87 -9.39
CA GLN A 122 -2.30 3.86 -10.43
C GLN A 122 -3.46 2.86 -10.49
N PHE A 123 -4.06 2.48 -9.35
CA PHE A 123 -5.21 1.57 -9.31
C PHE A 123 -6.47 2.16 -9.96
N SER A 124 -6.56 3.46 -10.14
CA SER A 124 -7.65 4.12 -10.89
C SER A 124 -7.48 4.02 -12.41
N ARG A 125 -6.29 3.65 -12.89
CA ARG A 125 -5.99 3.55 -14.32
C ARG A 125 -6.61 2.31 -14.93
N ARG A 126 -6.98 2.41 -16.20
CA ARG A 126 -7.64 1.33 -16.93
C ARG A 126 -6.82 0.02 -16.89
N GLY A 127 -7.44 -1.06 -16.43
CA GLY A 127 -6.90 -2.41 -16.42
C GLY A 127 -5.94 -2.73 -15.27
N VAL A 128 -5.49 -1.73 -14.48
CA VAL A 128 -4.55 -1.96 -13.38
C VAL A 128 -5.24 -2.74 -12.25
N ARG A 129 -6.40 -2.27 -11.82
CA ARG A 129 -7.17 -2.92 -10.76
C ARG A 129 -7.56 -4.36 -11.14
N GLU A 130 -8.09 -4.56 -12.33
CA GLU A 130 -8.50 -5.88 -12.83
C GLU A 130 -7.31 -6.85 -12.86
N ARG A 131 -6.13 -6.37 -13.23
CA ARG A 131 -4.90 -7.15 -13.23
C ARG A 131 -4.49 -7.58 -11.82
N ILE A 132 -4.55 -6.66 -10.84
CA ILE A 132 -4.24 -6.95 -9.44
C ILE A 132 -5.24 -7.92 -8.84
N VAL A 133 -6.54 -7.71 -9.05
CA VAL A 133 -7.60 -8.63 -8.60
C VAL A 133 -7.37 -10.04 -9.14
N ARG A 134 -7.08 -10.18 -10.43
CA ARG A 134 -6.78 -11.47 -11.06
C ARG A 134 -5.55 -12.14 -10.44
N ASP A 135 -4.48 -11.39 -10.19
CA ASP A 135 -3.27 -11.92 -9.56
C ASP A 135 -3.54 -12.39 -8.13
N THR A 136 -4.25 -11.60 -7.34
CA THR A 136 -4.68 -11.96 -5.97
C THR A 136 -5.56 -13.22 -5.99
N ARG A 137 -6.52 -13.31 -6.91
CA ARG A 137 -7.39 -14.50 -7.05
C ARG A 137 -6.59 -15.74 -7.47
N ALA A 138 -5.60 -15.56 -8.34
CA ALA A 138 -4.71 -16.66 -8.73
C ALA A 138 -3.82 -17.12 -7.57
N ALA A 139 -3.24 -16.20 -6.80
CA ALA A 139 -2.44 -16.50 -5.62
C ALA A 139 -3.24 -17.26 -4.54
N LEU A 140 -4.53 -16.94 -4.41
CA LEU A 140 -5.46 -17.62 -3.49
C LEU A 140 -6.09 -18.89 -4.10
N GLY A 141 -5.77 -19.22 -5.35
CA GLY A 141 -6.28 -20.43 -6.02
C GLY A 141 -7.76 -20.35 -6.42
N VAL A 142 -8.34 -19.15 -6.42
CA VAL A 142 -9.75 -18.90 -6.85
C VAL A 142 -9.86 -18.88 -8.36
N GLU A 143 -8.81 -18.42 -9.04
CA GLU A 143 -8.76 -18.31 -10.50
C GLU A 143 -7.44 -18.86 -11.02
N ARG A 144 -7.41 -19.31 -12.28
CA ARG A 144 -6.17 -19.70 -12.94
C ARG A 144 -5.65 -18.54 -13.78
N GLN A 145 -4.37 -18.23 -13.60
CA GLN A 145 -3.66 -17.24 -14.40
C GLN A 145 -2.72 -17.95 -15.39
N THR A 146 -2.71 -17.49 -16.64
CA THR A 146 -1.77 -18.02 -17.64
C THR A 146 -0.35 -17.51 -17.36
N GLY A 147 0.68 -18.25 -17.78
CA GLY A 147 2.07 -17.81 -17.64
C GLY A 147 2.35 -16.47 -18.34
N ARG A 148 1.64 -16.15 -19.43
CA ARG A 148 1.73 -14.83 -20.09
C ARG A 148 1.19 -13.72 -19.20
N GLN A 149 0.02 -13.90 -18.61
CA GLN A 149 -0.59 -12.93 -17.70
C GLN A 149 0.27 -12.68 -16.45
N ALA A 150 0.84 -13.76 -15.88
CA ALA A 150 1.75 -13.65 -14.74
C ALA A 150 3.02 -12.83 -15.08
N ARG A 151 3.67 -13.12 -16.21
CA ARG A 151 4.85 -12.35 -16.66
C ARG A 151 4.51 -10.89 -16.94
N GLU A 152 3.36 -10.63 -17.57
CA GLU A 152 2.90 -9.27 -17.81
C GLU A 152 2.62 -8.52 -16.51
N HIS A 153 1.97 -9.17 -15.54
CA HIS A 153 1.75 -8.59 -14.20
C HIS A 153 3.08 -8.16 -13.57
N VAL A 154 4.09 -9.04 -13.52
CA VAL A 154 5.41 -8.72 -12.94
C VAL A 154 6.09 -7.56 -13.68
N ARG A 155 6.01 -7.51 -15.02
CA ARG A 155 6.58 -6.42 -15.80
C ARG A 155 5.93 -5.08 -15.51
N LEU A 156 4.58 -5.05 -15.46
CA LEU A 156 3.82 -3.83 -15.19
C LEU A 156 4.00 -3.37 -13.74
N LEU A 157 4.04 -4.30 -12.79
CA LEU A 157 4.33 -3.98 -11.40
C LEU A 157 5.67 -3.26 -11.24
N LYS A 158 6.74 -3.73 -11.92
CA LYS A 158 8.04 -3.06 -11.91
C LYS A 158 7.99 -1.63 -12.48
N GLN A 159 7.15 -1.38 -13.48
CA GLN A 159 6.97 -0.04 -14.03
C GLN A 159 6.21 0.87 -13.04
N GLU A 160 5.18 0.34 -12.39
CA GLU A 160 4.40 1.03 -11.36
C GLU A 160 5.28 1.38 -10.15
N GLU A 161 6.10 0.46 -9.69
CA GLU A 161 7.10 0.70 -8.63
C GLU A 161 8.09 1.79 -9.01
N SER A 162 8.65 1.73 -10.24
CA SER A 162 9.60 2.74 -10.72
C SER A 162 8.98 4.14 -10.77
N GLU A 163 7.70 4.25 -11.14
CA GLU A 163 6.96 5.51 -11.10
C GLU A 163 6.76 5.99 -9.66
N ALA A 164 6.37 5.10 -8.74
CA ALA A 164 6.16 5.44 -7.34
C ALA A 164 7.45 5.95 -6.69
N TYR A 165 8.58 5.27 -6.89
CA TYR A 165 9.90 5.74 -6.46
C TYR A 165 10.27 7.10 -7.08
N GLY A 166 9.99 7.29 -8.36
CA GLY A 166 10.21 8.57 -9.05
C GLY A 166 9.42 9.74 -8.46
N CYS A 167 8.29 9.47 -7.79
CA CYS A 167 7.43 10.47 -7.16
C CYS A 167 7.75 10.74 -5.68
N GLU A 168 8.62 9.97 -5.02
CA GLU A 168 8.94 10.13 -3.60
C GLU A 168 9.47 11.52 -3.25
N HIS A 169 10.12 12.20 -4.20
CA HIS A 169 10.59 13.59 -4.01
C HIS A 169 9.47 14.57 -3.67
N LEU A 170 8.20 14.24 -3.97
CA LEU A 170 7.05 15.05 -3.57
C LEU A 170 6.91 15.15 -2.04
N ALA A 171 7.47 14.18 -1.30
CA ALA A 171 7.47 14.23 0.18
C ALA A 171 8.23 15.44 0.74
N ASP A 172 9.22 15.97 -0.01
CA ASP A 172 9.96 17.17 0.40
C ASP A 172 9.09 18.44 0.41
N GLN A 173 7.95 18.43 -0.30
CA GLN A 173 6.95 19.51 -0.23
C GLN A 173 6.06 19.41 1.02
N LEU A 174 6.01 18.25 1.66
CA LEU A 174 5.28 18.02 2.92
C LEU A 174 6.18 18.28 4.13
N ILE A 175 7.41 17.78 4.05
CA ILE A 175 8.45 17.91 5.07
C ILE A 175 9.78 18.15 4.35
N PRO A 176 10.36 19.35 4.44
CA PRO A 176 11.64 19.65 3.79
C PRO A 176 12.74 18.65 4.19
N GLY A 177 13.42 18.06 3.22
CA GLY A 177 14.47 17.07 3.43
C GLY A 177 14.00 15.68 3.81
N ALA A 178 12.70 15.35 3.61
CA ALA A 178 12.14 14.03 3.92
C ALA A 178 12.87 12.89 3.19
N THR A 179 13.15 13.06 1.90
CA THR A 179 13.84 12.04 1.07
C THR A 179 15.28 11.82 1.53
N ALA A 180 16.01 12.86 1.90
CA ALA A 180 17.38 12.73 2.43
C ALA A 180 17.42 11.96 3.76
N THR A 181 16.41 12.18 4.62
CA THR A 181 16.29 11.50 5.92
C THR A 181 15.92 10.03 5.76
N ALA A 182 15.06 9.70 4.79
CA ALA A 182 14.65 8.32 4.52
C ALA A 182 15.81 7.47 3.99
N THR A 183 16.65 8.03 3.10
CA THR A 183 17.83 7.34 2.55
C THR A 183 18.90 7.05 3.61
N ALA A 184 19.03 7.89 4.63
CA ALA A 184 20.02 7.70 5.70
C ALA A 184 19.59 6.63 6.74
N ALA A 185 18.32 6.21 6.75
CA ALA A 185 17.76 5.25 7.69
C ALA A 185 17.56 3.84 7.10
N ALA A 186 17.82 3.65 5.81
CA ALA A 186 17.74 2.38 5.08
C ALA A 186 19.09 1.70 4.95
#